data_0e2cc9ea49d56c4c435a4f5055ceceea
#
_entry.id   0e2cc9ea49d56c4c435a4f5055ceceea
#
_cell.length_a   1.000
_cell.length_b   1.000
_cell.length_c   1.000
_cell.angle_alpha   90.00
_cell.angle_beta   90.00
_cell.angle_gamma   90.00
#
_symmetry.space_group_name_H-M   'P 1'
#
loop_
_entity.id
_entity.type
_entity.pdbx_description
1 polymer ?
#
loop_
_entity_poly.entity_id
_entity_poly.type
_entity_poly.pdbx_seq_one_letter_code
_entity_poly.pdbx_strand_id
1 'polypeptide(L)'
;MNVTSTESELRALMLAGNSGDAAAYRSLLEKLSSQLRAYFRGKLSHINRGAVEAEDLVQEALLAIHTRRHTYDSSQPLTAWIYAIARYKFIDYLRRTKTSAQDVPVDETEELIARDDRGPVESSLDLDRLLTGLSPKVKQIIQYMKLDGLSVSETANRCGMSESAGKVSVHRGLKTMALLINKEGRP
;
A
#
# COMPACT_ATOMS: atom_id res chain seq x y z
N MET A 1 10.46 -8.93 15.72
CA MET A 1 8.99 -9.05 15.66
C MET A 1 8.46 -7.72 15.16
N ASN A 2 8.08 -7.62 13.86
CA ASN A 2 7.42 -6.42 13.34
C ASN A 2 5.95 -6.50 13.73
N VAL A 3 5.59 -5.89 14.86
CA VAL A 3 4.19 -5.71 15.23
C VAL A 3 3.65 -4.60 14.33
N THR A 4 2.86 -4.97 13.34
CA THR A 4 2.11 -4.00 12.54
C THR A 4 1.14 -3.30 13.47
N SER A 5 1.31 -1.99 13.67
CA SER A 5 0.41 -1.21 14.51
C SER A 5 -0.99 -1.19 13.88
N THR A 6 -2.00 -1.40 14.70
CA THR A 6 -3.39 -1.40 14.24
C THR A 6 -3.87 0.01 13.90
N GLU A 7 -4.86 0.12 13.02
CA GLU A 7 -5.52 1.40 12.69
C GLU A 7 -5.96 2.15 13.96
N SER A 8 -6.59 1.43 14.91
CA SER A 8 -7.08 2.03 16.16
C SER A 8 -5.95 2.61 17.03
N GLU A 9 -4.80 1.92 17.08
CA GLU A 9 -3.62 2.39 17.82
C GLU A 9 -3.04 3.65 17.18
N LEU A 10 -2.81 3.63 15.87
CA LEU A 10 -2.27 4.78 15.14
C LEU A 10 -3.19 6.00 15.24
N ARG A 11 -4.51 5.78 15.12
CA ARG A 11 -5.51 6.82 15.25
C ARG A 11 -5.52 7.42 16.66
N ALA A 12 -5.44 6.60 17.71
CA ALA A 12 -5.36 7.09 19.09
C ALA A 12 -4.13 7.98 19.30
N LEU A 13 -2.96 7.56 18.79
CA LEU A 13 -1.73 8.34 18.85
C LEU A 13 -1.83 9.66 18.08
N MET A 14 -2.48 9.66 16.90
CA MET A 14 -2.70 10.87 16.10
C MET A 14 -3.59 11.89 16.82
N LEU A 15 -4.69 11.42 17.41
CA LEU A 15 -5.61 12.28 18.15
C LEU A 15 -4.95 12.86 19.40
N ALA A 16 -4.23 12.05 20.17
CA ALA A 16 -3.47 12.51 21.32
C ALA A 16 -2.40 13.54 20.92
N GLY A 17 -1.65 13.26 19.84
CA GLY A 17 -0.64 14.15 19.30
C GLY A 17 -1.21 15.50 18.82
N ASN A 18 -2.39 15.49 18.18
CA ASN A 18 -3.08 16.69 17.76
C ASN A 18 -3.62 17.50 18.96
N SER A 19 -3.89 16.83 20.10
CA SER A 19 -4.28 17.46 21.36
C SER A 19 -3.09 17.97 22.19
N GLY A 20 -1.85 17.87 21.68
CA GLY A 20 -0.65 18.41 22.32
C GLY A 20 0.24 17.37 23.00
N ASP A 21 -0.08 16.09 22.98
CA ASP A 21 0.80 15.02 23.50
C ASP A 21 1.97 14.78 22.54
N ALA A 22 3.10 15.40 22.85
CA ALA A 22 4.32 15.26 22.04
C ALA A 22 4.91 13.84 22.08
N ALA A 23 4.72 13.09 23.18
CA ALA A 23 5.21 11.72 23.29
C ALA A 23 4.40 10.76 22.41
N ALA A 24 3.07 10.89 22.46
CA ALA A 24 2.17 10.13 21.58
C ALA A 24 2.46 10.41 20.10
N TYR A 25 2.68 11.70 19.75
CA TYR A 25 3.00 12.08 18.38
C TYR A 25 4.35 11.51 17.90
N ARG A 26 5.37 11.50 18.75
CA ARG A 26 6.66 10.87 18.46
C ARG A 26 6.49 9.37 18.20
N SER A 27 5.79 8.66 19.06
CA SER A 27 5.50 7.25 18.91
C SER A 27 4.75 6.95 17.60
N LEU A 28 3.81 7.82 17.21
CA LEU A 28 3.14 7.72 15.92
C LEU A 28 4.13 7.79 14.77
N LEU A 29 5.01 8.81 14.73
CA LEU A 29 5.98 8.99 13.64
C LEU A 29 6.97 7.84 13.55
N GLU A 30 7.42 7.27 14.68
CA GLU A 30 8.29 6.09 14.70
C GLU A 30 7.62 4.87 14.08
N LYS A 31 6.35 4.60 14.45
CA LYS A 31 5.57 3.50 13.88
C LYS A 31 5.32 3.70 12.38
N LEU A 32 4.94 4.90 11.98
CA LEU A 32 4.73 5.26 10.57
C LEU A 32 6.02 5.17 9.76
N SER A 33 7.16 5.58 10.30
CA SER A 33 8.46 5.45 9.64
C SER A 33 8.74 4.00 9.22
N SER A 34 8.50 3.05 10.14
CA SER A 34 8.68 1.62 9.85
C SER A 34 7.73 1.11 8.76
N GLN A 35 6.45 1.47 8.84
CA GLN A 35 5.44 1.04 7.85
C GLN A 35 5.67 1.65 6.47
N LEU A 36 5.95 2.94 6.41
CA LEU A 36 6.25 3.66 5.16
C LEU A 36 7.53 3.15 4.51
N ARG A 37 8.55 2.79 5.30
CA ARG A 37 9.78 2.18 4.79
C ARG A 37 9.50 0.84 4.10
N ALA A 38 8.69 -0.01 4.71
CA ALA A 38 8.28 -1.28 4.10
C ALA A 38 7.48 -1.03 2.81
N TYR A 39 6.55 -0.08 2.83
CA TYR A 39 5.75 0.31 1.67
C TYR A 39 6.61 0.80 0.50
N PHE A 40 7.50 1.77 0.72
CA PHE A 40 8.31 2.33 -0.35
C PHE A 40 9.35 1.34 -0.87
N ARG A 41 9.97 0.52 0.00
CA ARG A 41 10.87 -0.55 -0.45
C ARG A 41 10.16 -1.55 -1.36
N GLY A 42 8.93 -1.95 -1.00
CA GLY A 42 8.11 -2.81 -1.86
C GLY A 42 7.80 -2.18 -3.21
N LYS A 43 7.50 -0.88 -3.25
CA LYS A 43 7.23 -0.16 -4.51
C LYS A 43 8.50 0.04 -5.37
N LEU A 44 9.60 0.40 -4.76
CA LEU A 44 10.85 0.69 -5.46
C LEU A 44 11.56 -0.57 -5.98
N SER A 45 11.40 -1.72 -5.32
CA SER A 45 11.95 -2.99 -5.78
C SER A 45 11.47 -3.39 -7.18
N HIS A 46 10.27 -2.97 -7.55
CA HIS A 46 9.71 -3.23 -8.89
C HIS A 46 10.33 -2.40 -10.01
N ILE A 47 11.06 -1.33 -9.67
CA ILE A 47 11.70 -0.42 -10.63
C ILE A 47 13.23 -0.39 -10.46
N ASN A 48 13.82 -1.43 -9.86
CA ASN A 48 15.25 -1.55 -9.61
C ASN A 48 15.88 -0.33 -8.89
N ARG A 49 15.11 0.31 -7.99
CA ARG A 49 15.58 1.41 -7.15
C ARG A 49 15.86 0.94 -5.73
N GLY A 50 16.81 1.62 -5.07
CA GLY A 50 17.44 1.12 -3.84
C GLY A 50 16.83 1.63 -2.53
N ALA A 51 17.56 1.31 -1.46
CA ALA A 51 17.15 1.66 -0.10
C ALA A 51 17.28 3.17 0.19
N VAL A 52 18.17 3.87 -0.52
CA VAL A 52 18.39 5.32 -0.33
C VAL A 52 17.15 6.09 -0.73
N GLU A 53 16.63 5.82 -1.92
CA GLU A 53 15.41 6.47 -2.42
C GLU A 53 14.19 6.15 -1.54
N ALA A 54 14.16 4.96 -0.93
CA ALA A 54 13.10 4.60 0.02
C ALA A 54 13.16 5.48 1.26
N GLU A 55 14.33 5.75 1.83
CA GLU A 55 14.50 6.61 2.99
C GLU A 55 14.13 8.07 2.68
N ASP A 56 14.51 8.58 1.52
CA ASP A 56 14.11 9.93 1.09
C ASP A 56 12.59 10.07 0.99
N LEU A 57 11.93 9.08 0.39
CA LEU A 57 10.46 9.04 0.31
C LEU A 57 9.79 8.94 1.67
N VAL A 58 10.37 8.16 2.61
CA VAL A 58 9.88 8.08 3.99
C VAL A 58 9.95 9.47 4.65
N GLN A 59 11.06 10.16 4.53
CA GLN A 59 11.24 11.49 5.12
C GLN A 59 10.27 12.51 4.51
N GLU A 60 10.15 12.52 3.18
CA GLU A 60 9.19 13.39 2.48
C GLU A 60 7.74 13.12 2.88
N ALA A 61 7.36 11.85 3.05
CA ALA A 61 6.03 11.48 3.47
C ALA A 61 5.76 11.88 4.94
N LEU A 62 6.69 11.61 5.85
CA LEU A 62 6.57 12.00 7.26
C LEU A 62 6.49 13.52 7.43
N LEU A 63 7.27 14.28 6.66
CA LEU A 63 7.20 15.73 6.66
C LEU A 63 5.84 16.22 6.14
N ALA A 64 5.32 15.62 5.08
CA ALA A 64 3.99 15.96 4.55
C ALA A 64 2.87 15.62 5.54
N ILE A 65 2.94 14.47 6.21
CA ILE A 65 2.03 14.07 7.29
C ILE A 65 2.08 15.10 8.43
N HIS A 66 3.28 15.45 8.88
CA HIS A 66 3.47 16.43 9.94
C HIS A 66 2.85 17.79 9.59
N THR A 67 3.14 18.30 8.41
CA THR A 67 2.67 19.61 7.95
C THR A 67 1.15 19.63 7.75
N ARG A 68 0.58 18.52 7.26
CA ARG A 68 -0.84 18.42 6.92
C ARG A 68 -1.72 17.77 7.99
N ARG A 69 -1.17 17.43 9.17
CA ARG A 69 -1.89 16.72 10.24
C ARG A 69 -3.22 17.38 10.64
N HIS A 70 -3.31 18.70 10.52
CA HIS A 70 -4.51 19.47 10.81
C HIS A 70 -5.66 19.23 9.78
N THR A 71 -5.35 18.63 8.63
CA THR A 71 -6.34 18.30 7.58
C THR A 71 -6.91 16.89 7.74
N TYR A 72 -6.40 16.10 8.70
CA TYR A 72 -6.91 14.78 8.95
C TYR A 72 -8.32 14.83 9.55
N ASP A 73 -9.27 14.23 8.87
CA ASP A 73 -10.63 14.04 9.36
C ASP A 73 -10.71 12.76 10.21
N SER A 74 -10.96 12.94 11.50
CA SER A 74 -11.04 11.82 12.44
C SER A 74 -12.25 10.90 12.25
N SER A 75 -13.18 11.22 11.37
CA SER A 75 -14.26 10.32 10.97
C SER A 75 -13.81 9.25 9.97
N GLN A 76 -12.65 9.46 9.34
CA GLN A 76 -12.08 8.59 8.33
C GLN A 76 -10.91 7.76 8.90
N PRO A 77 -10.60 6.59 8.32
CA PRO A 77 -9.44 5.81 8.70
C PRO A 77 -8.14 6.61 8.53
N LEU A 78 -7.28 6.61 9.56
CA LEU A 78 -6.00 7.31 9.51
C LEU A 78 -5.06 6.71 8.47
N THR A 79 -5.03 5.39 8.38
CA THR A 79 -4.19 4.68 7.41
C THR A 79 -4.53 5.08 5.98
N ALA A 80 -5.81 5.23 5.62
CA ALA A 80 -6.23 5.68 4.30
C ALA A 80 -5.66 7.07 3.97
N TRP A 81 -5.73 8.01 4.93
CA TRP A 81 -5.18 9.35 4.76
C TRP A 81 -3.64 9.35 4.64
N ILE A 82 -2.95 8.55 5.47
CA ILE A 82 -1.49 8.41 5.43
C ILE A 82 -1.01 7.83 4.11
N TYR A 83 -1.63 6.74 3.65
CA TYR A 83 -1.23 6.10 2.41
C TYR A 83 -1.61 6.91 1.18
N ALA A 84 -2.64 7.76 1.23
CA ALA A 84 -2.90 8.73 0.17
C ALA A 84 -1.73 9.73 0.03
N ILE A 85 -1.18 10.22 1.14
CA ILE A 85 0.00 11.09 1.14
C ILE A 85 1.24 10.34 0.62
N ALA A 86 1.49 9.12 1.10
CA ALA A 86 2.62 8.30 0.68
C ALA A 86 2.57 8.00 -0.83
N ARG A 87 1.40 7.64 -1.33
CA ARG A 87 1.15 7.43 -2.75
C ARG A 87 1.43 8.68 -3.58
N TYR A 88 0.93 9.83 -3.16
CA TYR A 88 1.19 11.09 -3.84
C TYR A 88 2.70 11.37 -3.95
N LYS A 89 3.45 11.15 -2.86
CA LYS A 89 4.90 11.32 -2.83
C LYS A 89 5.62 10.33 -3.75
N PHE A 90 5.17 9.10 -3.82
CA PHE A 90 5.72 8.10 -4.73
C PHE A 90 5.48 8.47 -6.21
N ILE A 91 4.25 8.89 -6.56
CA ILE A 91 3.93 9.34 -7.93
C ILE A 91 4.76 10.57 -8.32
N ASP A 92 4.92 11.52 -7.41
CA ASP A 92 5.75 12.71 -7.63
C ASP A 92 7.23 12.34 -7.87
N TYR A 93 7.76 11.40 -7.09
CA TYR A 93 9.09 10.84 -7.30
C TYR A 93 9.22 10.20 -8.69
N LEU A 94 8.26 9.36 -9.09
CA LEU A 94 8.27 8.73 -10.42
C LEU A 94 8.26 9.77 -11.54
N ARG A 95 7.47 10.82 -11.43
CA ARG A 95 7.42 11.92 -12.40
C ARG A 95 8.75 12.66 -12.49
N ARG A 96 9.38 12.98 -11.36
CA ARG A 96 10.69 13.65 -11.32
C ARG A 96 11.79 12.79 -11.93
N THR A 97 11.82 11.50 -11.61
CA THR A 97 12.85 10.59 -12.14
C THR A 97 12.66 10.29 -13.63
N LYS A 98 11.40 10.25 -14.12
CA LYS A 98 11.09 10.10 -15.55
C LYS A 98 11.64 11.28 -16.38
N THR A 99 11.55 12.49 -15.85
CA THR A 99 12.09 13.69 -16.52
C THR A 99 13.61 13.70 -16.56
N SER A 100 14.28 13.03 -15.62
CA SER A 100 15.74 12.99 -15.49
C SER A 100 16.41 11.77 -16.15
N ALA A 101 15.67 10.72 -16.48
CA ALA A 101 16.20 9.49 -17.04
C ALA A 101 15.45 9.09 -18.32
N GLN A 102 16.20 9.09 -19.46
CA GLN A 102 15.70 8.65 -20.76
C GLN A 102 15.43 7.13 -20.87
N ASP A 103 15.54 6.37 -19.75
CA ASP A 103 15.63 4.90 -19.77
C ASP A 103 14.52 4.14 -19.02
N VAL A 104 13.41 4.78 -18.60
CA VAL A 104 12.29 4.03 -18.01
C VAL A 104 11.16 3.92 -19.03
N PRO A 105 10.76 2.70 -19.44
CA PRO A 105 9.64 2.53 -20.36
C PRO A 105 8.37 3.18 -19.83
N VAL A 106 7.70 3.95 -20.69
CA VAL A 106 6.48 4.71 -20.37
C VAL A 106 5.37 3.83 -19.79
N ASP A 107 5.24 2.61 -20.32
CA ASP A 107 4.22 1.62 -19.94
C ASP A 107 4.33 1.16 -18.48
N GLU A 108 5.54 0.93 -17.97
CA GLU A 108 5.71 0.45 -16.58
C GLU A 108 5.37 1.51 -15.55
N THR A 109 5.64 2.78 -15.83
CA THR A 109 5.34 3.87 -14.89
C THR A 109 3.83 4.14 -14.82
N GLU A 110 3.14 4.11 -15.96
CA GLU A 110 1.68 4.27 -16.01
C GLU A 110 0.96 3.07 -15.38
N GLU A 111 1.48 1.86 -15.57
CA GLU A 111 0.95 0.67 -14.94
C GLU A 111 1.16 0.68 -13.41
N LEU A 112 2.29 1.17 -12.92
CA LEU A 112 2.55 1.38 -11.50
C LEU A 112 1.62 2.43 -10.88
N ILE A 113 1.36 3.53 -11.58
CA ILE A 113 0.42 4.57 -11.17
C ILE A 113 -1.00 4.01 -11.15
N ALA A 114 -1.42 3.28 -12.18
CA ALA A 114 -2.75 2.67 -12.27
C ALA A 114 -2.96 1.55 -11.24
N ARG A 115 -1.91 0.80 -10.89
CA ARG A 115 -1.95 -0.22 -9.83
C ARG A 115 -2.09 0.38 -8.43
N ASP A 116 -1.58 1.57 -8.24
CA ASP A 116 -1.64 2.26 -6.94
C ASP A 116 -3.00 2.93 -6.67
N ASP A 117 -3.91 2.95 -7.65
CA ASP A 117 -5.26 3.53 -7.53
C ASP A 117 -6.21 2.74 -6.61
N ARG A 118 -5.74 1.59 -6.11
CA ARG A 118 -6.46 0.78 -5.14
C ARG A 118 -5.87 1.05 -3.76
N GLY A 119 -6.59 1.84 -2.97
CA GLY A 119 -6.23 2.19 -1.61
C GLY A 119 -5.84 0.99 -0.75
N PRO A 120 -5.15 1.20 0.38
CA PRO A 120 -4.76 0.13 1.28
C PRO A 120 -6.01 -0.60 1.77
N VAL A 121 -6.03 -1.92 1.58
CA VAL A 121 -7.04 -2.78 2.21
C VAL A 121 -6.82 -2.68 3.71
N GLU A 122 -7.83 -2.20 4.41
CA GLU A 122 -7.83 -2.13 5.86
C GLU A 122 -7.64 -3.53 6.44
N SER A 123 -6.70 -3.59 7.37
CA SER A 123 -6.34 -4.67 8.28
C SER A 123 -6.10 -6.08 7.68
N SER A 124 -5.02 -6.71 8.12
CA SER A 124 -4.66 -8.08 7.76
C SER A 124 -5.73 -9.11 8.15
N LEU A 125 -6.57 -8.80 9.14
CA LEU A 125 -7.67 -9.67 9.60
C LEU A 125 -8.83 -9.67 8.60
N ASP A 126 -9.17 -8.51 8.01
CA ASP A 126 -10.21 -8.43 6.99
C ASP A 126 -9.73 -9.03 5.67
N LEU A 127 -8.43 -8.87 5.35
CA LEU A 127 -7.84 -9.49 4.17
C LEU A 127 -7.87 -11.02 4.26
N ASP A 128 -7.53 -11.61 5.41
CA ASP A 128 -7.58 -13.06 5.61
C ASP A 128 -9.01 -13.60 5.51
N ARG A 129 -10.00 -12.88 6.03
CA ARG A 129 -11.42 -13.19 5.87
C ARG A 129 -11.87 -13.16 4.41
N LEU A 130 -11.53 -12.11 3.69
CA LEU A 130 -11.85 -11.96 2.27
C LEU A 130 -11.16 -13.03 1.42
N LEU A 131 -9.93 -13.40 1.77
CA LEU A 131 -9.18 -14.46 1.11
C LEU A 131 -9.77 -15.86 1.40
N THR A 132 -10.49 -16.06 2.51
CA THR A 132 -11.13 -17.35 2.83
C THR A 132 -12.27 -17.68 1.86
N GLY A 133 -12.92 -16.68 1.28
CA GLY A 133 -13.97 -16.85 0.27
C GLY A 133 -13.47 -17.17 -1.15
N LEU A 134 -12.15 -17.25 -1.36
CA LEU A 134 -11.54 -17.52 -2.66
C LEU A 134 -11.05 -18.95 -2.76
N SER A 135 -11.01 -19.48 -3.99
CA SER A 135 -10.36 -20.78 -4.22
C SER A 135 -8.87 -20.73 -3.85
N PRO A 136 -8.27 -21.84 -3.37
CA PRO A 136 -6.87 -21.84 -2.91
C PRO A 136 -5.89 -21.29 -3.95
N LYS A 137 -6.12 -21.59 -5.22
CA LYS A 137 -5.29 -21.14 -6.34
C LYS A 137 -5.39 -19.63 -6.56
N VAL A 138 -6.58 -19.05 -6.46
CA VAL A 138 -6.79 -17.59 -6.59
C VAL A 138 -6.24 -16.86 -5.39
N LYS A 139 -6.42 -17.40 -4.17
CA LYS A 139 -5.80 -16.88 -2.95
C LYS A 139 -4.28 -16.78 -3.10
N GLN A 140 -3.63 -17.86 -3.56
CA GLN A 140 -2.18 -17.91 -3.75
C GLN A 140 -1.69 -16.89 -4.79
N ILE A 141 -2.41 -16.72 -5.90
CA ILE A 141 -2.08 -15.74 -6.94
C ILE A 141 -2.17 -14.32 -6.39
N ILE A 142 -3.24 -14.01 -5.66
CA ILE A 142 -3.41 -12.68 -5.05
C ILE A 142 -2.33 -12.44 -4.00
N GLN A 143 -1.98 -13.45 -3.21
CA GLN A 143 -0.92 -13.38 -2.23
C GLN A 143 0.42 -13.04 -2.88
N TYR A 144 0.83 -13.78 -3.89
CA TYR A 144 2.07 -13.52 -4.64
C TYR A 144 2.10 -12.11 -5.25
N MET A 145 1.02 -11.66 -5.88
CA MET A 145 0.98 -10.36 -6.56
C MET A 145 0.80 -9.16 -5.64
N LYS A 146 0.02 -9.31 -4.56
CA LYS A 146 -0.41 -8.17 -3.72
C LYS A 146 0.31 -8.08 -2.39
N LEU A 147 0.71 -9.21 -1.81
CA LEU A 147 1.44 -9.26 -0.55
C LEU A 147 2.94 -9.44 -0.77
N ASP A 148 3.33 -10.37 -1.65
CA ASP A 148 4.74 -10.65 -1.93
C ASP A 148 5.32 -9.75 -3.05
N GLY A 149 4.45 -8.97 -3.72
CA GLY A 149 4.85 -7.98 -4.71
C GLY A 149 5.37 -8.54 -6.04
N LEU A 150 5.10 -9.81 -6.35
CA LEU A 150 5.53 -10.43 -7.60
C LEU A 150 4.77 -9.84 -8.80
N SER A 151 5.46 -9.73 -9.94
CA SER A 151 4.84 -9.39 -11.21
C SER A 151 3.86 -10.48 -11.67
N VAL A 152 2.99 -10.15 -12.64
CA VAL A 152 2.06 -11.11 -13.23
C VAL A 152 2.81 -12.28 -13.87
N SER A 153 3.91 -11.99 -14.55
CA SER A 153 4.75 -12.98 -15.22
C SER A 153 5.40 -13.93 -14.21
N GLU A 154 6.01 -13.41 -13.15
CA GLU A 154 6.63 -14.21 -12.07
C GLU A 154 5.59 -15.06 -11.33
N THR A 155 4.42 -14.48 -11.04
CA THR A 155 3.32 -15.20 -10.41
C THR A 155 2.80 -16.33 -11.30
N ALA A 156 2.60 -16.05 -12.59
CA ALA A 156 2.16 -17.05 -13.56
C ALA A 156 3.14 -18.23 -13.66
N ASN A 157 4.44 -17.92 -13.75
CA ASN A 157 5.49 -18.93 -13.75
C ASN A 157 5.48 -19.78 -12.47
N ARG A 158 5.38 -19.16 -11.29
CA ARG A 158 5.30 -19.88 -10.00
C ARG A 158 4.06 -20.74 -9.85
N CYS A 159 2.94 -20.32 -10.44
CA CYS A 159 1.67 -21.04 -10.38
C CYS A 159 1.48 -22.03 -11.54
N GLY A 160 2.47 -22.19 -12.43
CA GLY A 160 2.40 -23.10 -13.58
C GLY A 160 1.27 -22.74 -14.56
N MET A 161 1.09 -21.43 -14.84
CA MET A 161 0.03 -20.96 -15.75
C MET A 161 0.57 -19.92 -16.73
N SER A 162 -0.20 -19.63 -17.79
CA SER A 162 0.13 -18.54 -18.69
C SER A 162 -0.13 -17.17 -18.03
N GLU A 163 0.57 -16.16 -18.47
CA GLU A 163 0.39 -14.79 -17.97
C GLU A 163 -1.05 -14.30 -18.16
N SER A 164 -1.67 -14.61 -19.29
CA SER A 164 -3.08 -14.30 -19.56
C SER A 164 -4.02 -14.96 -18.56
N ALA A 165 -3.77 -16.24 -18.22
CA ALA A 165 -4.55 -16.95 -17.20
C ALA A 165 -4.34 -16.33 -15.79
N GLY A 166 -3.13 -15.89 -15.48
CA GLY A 166 -2.80 -15.17 -14.26
C GLY A 166 -3.61 -13.87 -14.15
N LYS A 167 -3.60 -13.01 -15.17
CA LYS A 167 -4.38 -11.78 -15.24
C LYS A 167 -5.88 -12.00 -15.03
N VAL A 168 -6.45 -12.98 -15.70
CA VAL A 168 -7.88 -13.35 -15.56
C VAL A 168 -8.19 -13.84 -14.14
N SER A 169 -7.32 -14.65 -13.56
CA SER A 169 -7.51 -15.21 -12.21
C SER A 169 -7.49 -14.09 -11.14
N VAL A 170 -6.56 -13.14 -11.25
CA VAL A 170 -6.51 -11.96 -10.37
C VAL A 170 -7.77 -11.14 -10.51
N HIS A 171 -8.18 -10.82 -11.75
CA HIS A 171 -9.37 -10.01 -11.98
C HIS A 171 -10.63 -10.65 -11.39
N ARG A 172 -10.82 -11.95 -11.60
CA ARG A 172 -11.94 -12.70 -11.01
C ARG A 172 -11.89 -12.72 -9.49
N GLY A 173 -10.71 -12.96 -8.91
CA GLY A 173 -10.52 -12.95 -7.46
C GLY A 173 -10.85 -11.60 -6.82
N LEU A 174 -10.34 -10.50 -7.38
CA LEU A 174 -10.64 -9.15 -6.92
C LEU A 174 -12.12 -8.81 -7.05
N LYS A 175 -12.78 -9.24 -8.14
CA LYS A 175 -14.22 -9.06 -8.31
C LYS A 175 -15.03 -9.84 -7.25
N THR A 176 -14.62 -11.06 -6.94
CA THR A 176 -15.26 -11.86 -5.87
C THR A 176 -15.09 -11.20 -4.51
N MET A 177 -13.88 -10.71 -4.18
CA MET A 177 -13.63 -9.97 -2.93
C MET A 177 -14.49 -8.70 -2.84
N ALA A 178 -14.61 -7.94 -3.93
CA ALA A 178 -15.46 -6.74 -3.97
C ALA A 178 -16.95 -7.06 -3.71
N LEU A 179 -17.43 -8.20 -4.22
CA LEU A 179 -18.80 -8.66 -3.97
C LEU A 179 -19.01 -9.07 -2.51
N LEU A 180 -18.00 -9.68 -1.87
CA LEU A 180 -18.05 -10.06 -0.45
C LEU A 180 -18.10 -8.82 0.43
N ILE A 181 -17.26 -7.82 0.17
CA ILE A 181 -17.26 -6.53 0.88
C ILE A 181 -18.63 -5.86 0.79
N ASN A 182 -19.19 -5.78 -0.42
CA ASN A 182 -20.51 -5.15 -0.62
C ASN A 182 -21.66 -5.91 0.04
N LYS A 183 -21.50 -7.22 0.28
CA LYS A 183 -22.51 -8.06 0.93
C LYS A 183 -22.45 -7.91 2.45
N GLU A 184 -21.28 -7.68 3.04
CA GLU A 184 -21.08 -7.46 4.48
C GLU A 184 -21.36 -6.00 4.90
N GLY A 185 -21.27 -5.04 3.98
CA GLY A 185 -21.52 -3.60 4.22
C GLY A 185 -23.00 -3.15 4.09
N ARG A 186 -23.94 -4.09 3.96
CA ARG A 186 -25.38 -3.73 3.96
C ARG A 186 -26.00 -4.11 5.31
N PRO A 187 -26.46 -3.09 6.10
CA PRO A 187 -27.23 -3.33 7.33
C PRO A 187 -28.58 -3.99 7.00
#